data_98fb41d7428bd94434dda36c82f147f0
#
_entry.id   98fb41d7428bd94434dda36c82f147f0
#
_cell.length_a   1.000
_cell.length_b   1.000
_cell.length_c   1.000
_cell.angle_alpha   90.00
_cell.angle_beta   90.00
_cell.angle_gamma   90.00
#
_symmetry.space_group_name_H-M   'P 1'
#
loop_
_entity.id
_entity.type
_entity.pdbx_description
1 polymer ?
#
loop_
_entity_poly.entity_id
_entity_poly.type
_entity_poly.pdbx_seq_one_letter_code
_entity_poly.pdbx_strand_id
1 'polypeptide(L)'
;MNHKKTRLGRYLTIFGLLNIFVISFTVPLLFGEWLMWQPRNTAVEMMISTIYLAMGIVMIRIAQDPLPHKGFIDFLIVANLTHALVMLIYAESLWHILFDASAIALLGGLPLFFYPWGLRQFLRY
;
A
#
# COMPACT_ATOMS: atom_id res chain seq x y z
N MET A 1 11.27 -24.57 -6.78
CA MET A 1 10.65 -23.44 -6.03
C MET A 1 10.02 -22.48 -7.03
N ASN A 2 8.75 -22.13 -6.89
CA ASN A 2 8.05 -21.31 -7.88
C ASN A 2 8.52 -19.86 -7.79
N HIS A 3 9.23 -19.37 -8.82
CA HIS A 3 9.79 -18.00 -8.86
C HIS A 3 8.75 -16.90 -8.64
N LYS A 4 7.49 -17.09 -9.06
CA LYS A 4 6.41 -16.12 -8.85
C LYS A 4 6.03 -16.01 -7.37
N LYS A 5 5.97 -17.14 -6.64
CA LYS A 5 5.72 -17.15 -5.19
C LYS A 5 6.82 -16.37 -4.44
N THR A 6 8.08 -16.59 -4.81
CA THR A 6 9.23 -15.89 -4.21
C THR A 6 9.19 -14.37 -4.47
N ARG A 7 8.83 -13.94 -5.69
CA ARG A 7 8.71 -12.52 -6.03
C ARG A 7 7.58 -11.84 -5.26
N LEU A 8 6.43 -12.47 -5.19
CA LEU A 8 5.29 -11.95 -4.43
C LEU A 8 5.61 -11.86 -2.93
N GLY A 9 6.26 -12.89 -2.35
CA GLY A 9 6.70 -12.87 -0.97
C GLY A 9 7.69 -11.73 -0.68
N ARG A 10 8.69 -11.51 -1.56
CA ARG A 10 9.62 -10.38 -1.44
C ARG A 10 8.90 -9.03 -1.50
N TYR A 11 7.99 -8.87 -2.45
CA TYR A 11 7.17 -7.67 -2.54
C TYR A 11 6.41 -7.42 -1.22
N LEU A 12 5.70 -8.42 -0.70
CA LEU A 12 4.94 -8.31 0.54
C LEU A 12 5.83 -7.96 1.74
N THR A 13 7.03 -8.53 1.81
CA THR A 13 8.00 -8.19 2.86
C THR A 13 8.44 -6.73 2.76
N ILE A 14 8.88 -6.29 1.58
CA ILE A 14 9.37 -4.92 1.37
C ILE A 14 8.24 -3.92 1.61
N PHE A 15 7.07 -4.15 1.02
CA PHE A 15 5.93 -3.24 1.16
C PHE A 15 5.39 -3.26 2.60
N GLY A 16 5.41 -4.40 3.28
CA GLY A 16 5.07 -4.51 4.69
C GLY A 16 5.99 -3.67 5.58
N LEU A 17 7.31 -3.73 5.34
CA LEU A 17 8.29 -2.89 6.05
C LEU A 17 8.08 -1.40 5.76
N LEU A 18 7.81 -1.02 4.50
CA LEU A 18 7.49 0.36 4.14
C LEU A 18 6.24 0.87 4.86
N ASN A 19 5.19 0.05 4.93
CA ASN A 19 3.98 0.40 5.69
C ASN A 19 4.27 0.62 7.17
N ILE A 20 5.05 -0.25 7.80
CA ILE A 20 5.37 -0.16 9.22
C ILE A 20 6.23 1.08 9.50
N PHE A 21 7.37 1.21 8.84
CA PHE A 21 8.37 2.20 9.23
C PHE A 21 8.18 3.55 8.52
N VAL A 22 7.85 3.56 7.24
CA VAL A 22 7.75 4.81 6.47
C VAL A 22 6.37 5.42 6.61
N ILE A 23 5.33 4.71 6.18
CA ILE A 23 3.97 5.27 6.13
C ILE A 23 3.41 5.53 7.53
N SER A 24 3.59 4.58 8.47
CA SER A 24 3.01 4.71 9.81
C SER A 24 3.77 5.64 10.74
N PHE A 25 5.07 5.80 10.59
CA PHE A 25 5.89 6.59 11.51
C PHE A 25 6.64 7.74 10.82
N THR A 26 7.44 7.45 9.79
CA THR A 26 8.33 8.46 9.20
C THR A 26 7.56 9.60 8.55
N VAL A 27 6.54 9.30 7.75
CA VAL A 27 5.75 10.33 7.06
C VAL A 27 5.03 11.24 8.05
N PRO A 28 4.24 10.75 9.02
CA PRO A 28 3.56 11.63 9.98
C PRO A 28 4.51 12.45 10.84
N LEU A 29 5.64 11.88 11.26
CA LEU A 29 6.56 12.52 12.20
C LEU A 29 7.51 13.52 11.54
N LEU A 30 8.06 13.19 10.37
CA LEU A 30 9.11 14.00 9.73
C LEU A 30 8.61 14.82 8.55
N PHE A 31 7.60 14.36 7.85
CA PHE A 31 7.09 15.00 6.63
C PHE A 31 5.64 15.47 6.74
N GLY A 32 5.07 15.47 7.95
CA GLY A 32 3.68 15.82 8.17
C GLY A 32 3.29 17.21 7.67
N GLU A 33 4.19 18.20 7.74
CA GLU A 33 3.92 19.55 7.24
C GLU A 33 3.81 19.61 5.71
N TRP A 34 4.43 18.70 4.99
CA TRP A 34 4.52 18.73 3.52
C TRP A 34 3.63 17.72 2.83
N LEU A 35 3.45 16.54 3.45
CA LEU A 35 2.73 15.42 2.85
C LEU A 35 1.36 15.19 3.48
N MET A 36 1.07 15.75 4.66
CA MET A 36 -0.23 15.61 5.28
C MET A 36 -1.17 16.75 4.87
N TRP A 37 -2.44 16.41 4.76
CA TRP A 37 -3.50 17.33 4.33
C TRP A 37 -3.76 18.42 5.38
N GLN A 38 -4.05 19.64 4.92
CA GLN A 38 -4.31 20.76 5.80
C GLN A 38 -5.82 21.11 5.83
N PRO A 39 -6.39 21.52 6.97
CA PRO A 39 -5.74 21.55 8.30
C PRO A 39 -5.50 20.14 8.85
N ARG A 40 -4.36 19.94 9.51
CA ARG A 40 -4.00 18.64 10.09
C ARG A 40 -5.01 18.18 11.13
N ASN A 41 -5.39 16.91 11.06
CA ASN A 41 -6.19 16.24 12.09
C ASN A 41 -5.40 15.03 12.64
N THR A 42 -4.70 15.25 13.73
CA THR A 42 -3.82 14.25 14.35
C THR A 42 -4.56 12.95 14.67
N ALA A 43 -5.82 13.02 15.10
CA ALA A 43 -6.59 11.81 15.40
C ALA A 43 -6.81 10.96 14.13
N VAL A 44 -7.19 11.59 13.02
CA VAL A 44 -7.40 10.91 11.73
C VAL A 44 -6.07 10.36 11.20
N GLU A 45 -4.99 11.14 11.27
CA GLU A 45 -3.64 10.71 10.88
C GLU A 45 -3.19 9.46 11.64
N MET A 46 -3.37 9.44 12.96
CA MET A 46 -3.03 8.29 13.80
C MET A 46 -3.90 7.07 13.50
N MET A 47 -5.19 7.26 13.22
CA MET A 47 -6.08 6.17 12.79
C MET A 47 -5.59 5.55 11.47
N ILE A 48 -5.27 6.36 10.49
CA ILE A 48 -4.72 5.90 9.20
C ILE A 48 -3.38 5.19 9.41
N SER A 49 -2.48 5.76 10.20
CA SER A 49 -1.16 5.18 10.52
C SER A 49 -1.29 3.80 11.16
N THR A 50 -2.24 3.61 12.08
CA THR A 50 -2.47 2.29 12.72
C THR A 50 -3.03 1.26 11.75
N ILE A 51 -3.85 1.66 10.77
CA ILE A 51 -4.31 0.76 9.69
C ILE A 51 -3.14 0.30 8.84
N TYR A 52 -2.27 1.21 8.41
CA TYR A 52 -1.07 0.85 7.63
C TYR A 52 -0.09 -0.02 8.44
N LEU A 53 0.07 0.24 9.74
CA LEU A 53 0.85 -0.59 10.63
C LEU A 53 0.30 -2.03 10.67
N ALA A 54 -1.00 -2.20 10.89
CA ALA A 54 -1.64 -3.51 10.91
C ALA A 54 -1.51 -4.23 9.57
N MET A 55 -1.75 -3.53 8.46
CA MET A 55 -1.56 -4.07 7.10
C MET A 55 -0.11 -4.55 6.89
N GLY A 56 0.87 -3.75 7.28
CA GLY A 56 2.29 -4.09 7.16
C GLY A 56 2.65 -5.37 7.93
N ILE A 57 2.16 -5.51 9.15
CA ILE A 57 2.37 -6.73 9.97
C ILE A 57 1.76 -7.95 9.27
N VAL A 58 0.53 -7.86 8.78
CA VAL A 58 -0.12 -8.97 8.07
C VAL A 58 0.64 -9.32 6.79
N MET A 59 1.08 -8.34 6.01
CA MET A 59 1.87 -8.56 4.79
C MET A 59 3.15 -9.35 5.06
N ILE A 60 3.90 -9.02 6.11
CA ILE A 60 5.12 -9.74 6.49
C ILE A 60 4.79 -11.18 6.91
N ARG A 61 3.72 -11.38 7.66
CA ARG A 61 3.30 -12.72 8.09
C ARG A 61 2.94 -13.64 6.92
N ILE A 62 2.22 -13.14 5.92
CA ILE A 62 1.80 -13.94 4.76
C ILE A 62 2.88 -14.04 3.67
N ALA A 63 3.95 -13.26 3.76
CA ALA A 63 5.01 -13.22 2.76
C ALA A 63 5.71 -14.57 2.53
N GLN A 64 5.75 -15.43 3.54
CA GLN A 64 6.35 -16.76 3.45
C GLN A 64 5.53 -17.70 2.57
N ASP A 65 4.20 -17.61 2.63
CA ASP A 65 3.27 -18.36 1.77
C ASP A 65 2.07 -17.51 1.36
N PRO A 66 2.23 -16.64 0.33
CA PRO A 66 1.20 -15.68 -0.03
C PRO A 66 -0.01 -16.25 -0.78
N LEU A 67 0.14 -17.41 -1.42
CA LEU A 67 -0.91 -17.94 -2.31
C LEU A 67 -2.23 -18.28 -1.61
N PRO A 68 -2.25 -18.88 -0.39
CA PRO A 68 -3.49 -19.09 0.36
C PRO A 68 -4.21 -17.81 0.77
N HIS A 69 -3.50 -16.68 0.77
CA HIS A 69 -4.00 -15.37 1.23
C HIS A 69 -4.39 -14.44 0.08
N LYS A 70 -4.85 -15.01 -1.04
CA LYS A 70 -5.26 -14.27 -2.24
C LYS A 70 -6.23 -13.13 -1.94
N GLY A 71 -7.28 -13.39 -1.16
CA GLY A 71 -8.28 -12.37 -0.84
C GLY A 71 -7.70 -11.14 -0.13
N PHE A 72 -6.68 -11.32 0.71
CA PHE A 72 -5.98 -10.18 1.32
C PHE A 72 -5.14 -9.42 0.29
N ILE A 73 -4.51 -10.11 -0.66
CA ILE A 73 -3.73 -9.46 -1.73
C ILE A 73 -4.64 -8.70 -2.68
N ASP A 74 -5.79 -9.27 -3.05
CA ASP A 74 -6.82 -8.60 -3.84
C ASP A 74 -7.33 -7.34 -3.12
N PHE A 75 -7.59 -7.43 -1.80
CA PHE A 75 -7.94 -6.28 -0.97
C PHE A 75 -6.85 -5.20 -0.98
N LEU A 76 -5.57 -5.57 -0.82
CA LEU A 76 -4.46 -4.61 -0.87
C LEU A 76 -4.42 -3.85 -2.20
N ILE A 77 -4.59 -4.55 -3.33
CA ILE A 77 -4.60 -3.94 -4.66
C ILE A 77 -5.75 -2.93 -4.76
N VAL A 78 -6.97 -3.36 -4.47
CA VAL A 78 -8.15 -2.50 -4.57
C VAL A 78 -8.06 -1.32 -3.61
N ALA A 79 -7.72 -1.57 -2.35
CA ALA A 79 -7.62 -0.53 -1.32
C ALA A 79 -6.58 0.54 -1.69
N ASN A 80 -5.39 0.16 -2.14
CA ASN A 80 -4.37 1.14 -2.51
C ASN A 80 -4.73 1.90 -3.80
N LEU A 81 -5.30 1.25 -4.81
CA LEU A 81 -5.71 1.94 -6.03
C LEU A 81 -6.86 2.91 -5.80
N THR A 82 -7.87 2.52 -5.01
CA THR A 82 -8.98 3.42 -4.65
C THR A 82 -8.50 4.55 -3.75
N HIS A 83 -7.59 4.28 -2.81
CA HIS A 83 -6.98 5.32 -1.98
C HIS A 83 -6.21 6.34 -2.85
N ALA A 84 -5.36 5.87 -3.76
CA ALA A 84 -4.63 6.73 -4.68
C ALA A 84 -5.58 7.60 -5.55
N LEU A 85 -6.69 7.03 -6.00
CA LEU A 85 -7.71 7.78 -6.75
C LEU A 85 -8.32 8.91 -5.91
N VAL A 86 -8.68 8.63 -4.65
CA VAL A 86 -9.19 9.66 -3.73
C VAL A 86 -8.13 10.75 -3.51
N MET A 87 -6.88 10.36 -3.28
CA MET A 87 -5.78 11.32 -3.13
C MET A 87 -5.58 12.20 -4.37
N LEU A 88 -5.73 11.65 -5.57
CA LEU A 88 -5.67 12.44 -6.81
C LEU A 88 -6.81 13.45 -6.93
N ILE A 89 -8.04 13.04 -6.56
CA ILE A 89 -9.21 13.92 -6.63
C ILE A 89 -9.09 15.11 -5.67
N TYR A 90 -8.53 14.87 -4.50
CA TYR A 90 -8.40 15.87 -3.42
C TYR A 90 -6.98 16.47 -3.30
N ALA A 91 -6.12 16.25 -4.29
CA ALA A 91 -4.75 16.75 -4.25
C ALA A 91 -4.71 18.29 -4.18
N GLU A 92 -4.14 18.81 -3.11
CA GLU A 92 -3.99 20.26 -2.87
C GLU A 92 -2.67 20.82 -3.42
N SER A 93 -1.72 19.93 -3.74
CA SER A 93 -0.40 20.29 -4.22
C SER A 93 0.15 19.27 -5.20
N LEU A 94 1.15 19.71 -6.00
CA LEU A 94 1.88 18.80 -6.89
C LEU A 94 2.60 17.69 -6.11
N TRP A 95 3.03 17.96 -4.87
CA TRP A 95 3.66 16.97 -4.00
C TRP A 95 2.72 15.82 -3.64
N HIS A 96 1.44 16.11 -3.35
CA HIS A 96 0.43 15.07 -3.11
C HIS A 96 0.24 14.15 -4.33
N ILE A 97 0.30 14.70 -5.54
CA ILE A 97 0.19 13.90 -6.77
C ILE A 97 1.44 13.06 -6.98
N LEU A 98 2.64 13.67 -6.91
CA LEU A 98 3.89 13.02 -7.29
C LEU A 98 4.37 11.99 -6.25
N PHE A 99 4.20 12.28 -4.96
CA PHE A 99 4.75 11.43 -3.91
C PHE A 99 3.69 10.55 -3.25
N ASP A 100 2.53 11.09 -2.90
CA ASP A 100 1.51 10.31 -2.20
C ASP A 100 0.71 9.43 -3.15
N ALA A 101 -0.10 10.04 -4.02
CA ALA A 101 -1.01 9.32 -4.90
C ALA A 101 -0.26 8.37 -5.84
N SER A 102 0.85 8.83 -6.45
CA SER A 102 1.64 8.02 -7.37
C SER A 102 2.36 6.89 -6.67
N ALA A 103 2.93 7.11 -5.49
CA ALA A 103 3.61 6.07 -4.73
C ALA A 103 2.63 4.97 -4.29
N ILE A 104 1.46 5.35 -3.78
CA ILE A 104 0.43 4.38 -3.37
C ILE A 104 -0.14 3.64 -4.57
N ALA A 105 -0.38 4.31 -5.70
CA ALA A 105 -0.84 3.67 -6.93
C ALA A 105 0.18 2.67 -7.47
N LEU A 106 1.46 3.04 -7.52
CA LEU A 106 2.53 2.15 -7.95
C LEU A 106 2.67 0.95 -7.02
N LEU A 107 2.77 1.18 -5.72
CA LEU A 107 2.92 0.11 -4.73
C LEU A 107 1.70 -0.82 -4.72
N GLY A 108 0.49 -0.29 -4.81
CA GLY A 108 -0.73 -1.09 -4.89
C GLY A 108 -0.90 -1.83 -6.23
N GLY A 109 -0.44 -1.25 -7.33
CA GLY A 109 -0.53 -1.85 -8.68
C GLY A 109 0.56 -2.87 -9.00
N LEU A 110 1.74 -2.78 -8.36
CA LEU A 110 2.87 -3.69 -8.62
C LEU A 110 2.51 -5.19 -8.53
N PRO A 111 1.70 -5.66 -7.59
CA PRO A 111 1.33 -7.07 -7.51
C PRO A 111 0.66 -7.60 -8.78
N LEU A 112 -0.05 -6.76 -9.54
CA LEU A 112 -0.72 -7.18 -10.77
C LEU A 112 0.25 -7.72 -11.83
N PHE A 113 1.52 -7.29 -11.82
CA PHE A 113 2.53 -7.75 -12.77
C PHE A 113 3.13 -9.13 -12.45
N PHE A 114 3.20 -9.48 -11.16
CA PHE A 114 3.77 -10.76 -10.73
C PHE A 114 2.80 -11.64 -9.93
N TYR A 115 1.57 -11.22 -9.84
CA TYR A 115 0.50 -12.01 -9.28
C TYR A 115 0.32 -13.30 -10.11
N PRO A 116 0.12 -14.48 -9.48
CA PRO A 116 0.14 -15.75 -10.20
C PRO A 116 -0.86 -15.84 -11.34
N TRP A 117 -1.94 -15.11 -11.24
CA TRP A 117 -3.02 -15.11 -12.23
C TRP A 117 -3.04 -13.87 -13.13
N GLY A 118 -2.23 -12.87 -12.83
CA GLY A 118 -2.19 -11.63 -13.61
C GLY A 118 -3.51 -10.86 -13.65
N LEU A 119 -3.46 -9.70 -14.32
CA LEU A 119 -4.61 -8.79 -14.44
C LEU A 119 -5.86 -9.47 -15.02
N ARG A 120 -5.69 -10.37 -16.02
CA ARG A 120 -6.83 -11.07 -16.65
C ARG A 120 -7.62 -11.94 -15.69
N GLN A 121 -6.98 -12.54 -14.70
CA GLN A 121 -7.66 -13.38 -13.72
C GLN A 121 -8.22 -12.54 -12.57
N PHE A 122 -7.54 -11.45 -12.19
CA PHE A 122 -8.07 -10.48 -11.25
C PHE A 122 -9.42 -9.91 -11.72
N LEU A 123 -9.55 -9.60 -13.01
CA LEU A 123 -10.77 -9.02 -13.60
C LEU A 123 -11.88 -10.05 -13.89
N ARG A 124 -11.63 -11.36 -13.74
CA ARG A 124 -12.61 -12.43 -13.98
C ARG A 124 -13.41 -12.84 -12.76
N TYR A 125 -13.14 -12.29 -11.61
CA TYR A 125 -13.86 -12.50 -10.36
C TYR A 125 -14.73 -11.28 -10.05
#